data_49cb71f94817b342b54d39a4e780d06f
#
_entry.id   49cb71f94817b342b54d39a4e780d06f
#
_cell.length_a   1.000
_cell.length_b   1.000
_cell.length_c   1.000
_cell.angle_alpha   90.00
_cell.angle_beta   90.00
_cell.angle_gamma   90.00
#
_symmetry.space_group_name_H-M   'P 1'
#
loop_
_entity.id
_entity.type
_entity.pdbx_description
1 polymer ?
#
loop_
_entity_poly.entity_id
_entity_poly.type
_entity_poly.pdbx_seq_one_letter_code
_entity_poly.pdbx_strand_id
1 'polypeptide(L)'
;MGKLIYLDNAATTKTAPEVVDAMLPYFTEHFGNPSSVYGFAAANKEVITKQREIIAKALGAKTEEIYFTAGGSESDNWALKATAEAYESKGKHIITTKIEHHAILHTGEYLQKRGYEVTYLDVDENGIVSPEAVEACLLYTSDAADDLIGVD
;
A
#
# COMPACT_ATOMS: atom_id res chain seq x y z
N MET A 1 7.41 -13.38 -37.69
CA MET A 1 7.62 -12.48 -36.51
C MET A 1 8.25 -13.31 -35.40
N GLY A 2 9.35 -12.82 -34.80
CA GLY A 2 9.96 -13.50 -33.64
C GLY A 2 9.03 -13.54 -32.44
N LYS A 3 9.13 -14.57 -31.58
CA LYS A 3 8.38 -14.66 -30.31
C LYS A 3 8.86 -13.53 -29.39
N LEU A 4 7.94 -12.67 -28.92
CA LEU A 4 8.25 -11.67 -27.93
C LEU A 4 8.64 -12.37 -26.62
N ILE A 5 9.80 -12.02 -26.07
CA ILE A 5 10.23 -12.42 -24.72
C ILE A 5 10.17 -11.16 -23.86
N TYR A 6 9.23 -11.14 -22.91
CA TYR A 6 9.06 -10.02 -21.99
C TYR A 6 9.61 -10.40 -20.61
N LEU A 7 10.60 -9.64 -20.13
CA LEU A 7 11.34 -9.92 -18.89
C LEU A 7 11.18 -8.81 -17.81
N ASP A 8 10.45 -7.74 -18.11
CA ASP A 8 10.24 -6.61 -17.20
C ASP A 8 8.91 -6.74 -16.42
N ASN A 9 8.70 -7.88 -15.79
CA ASN A 9 7.47 -8.14 -15.04
C ASN A 9 7.35 -7.32 -13.73
N ALA A 10 8.42 -6.66 -13.30
CA ALA A 10 8.37 -5.70 -12.21
C ALA A 10 7.64 -4.40 -12.60
N ALA A 11 7.75 -3.98 -13.87
CA ALA A 11 7.03 -2.80 -14.36
C ALA A 11 5.55 -3.09 -14.64
N THR A 12 5.25 -4.21 -15.29
CA THR A 12 3.86 -4.62 -15.60
C THR A 12 3.78 -6.11 -15.91
N THR A 13 2.59 -6.67 -15.74
CA THR A 13 2.31 -8.06 -16.06
C THR A 13 1.07 -8.17 -16.95
N LYS A 14 1.02 -9.21 -17.78
CA LYS A 14 -0.18 -9.54 -18.53
C LYS A 14 -1.27 -10.01 -17.55
N THR A 15 -2.47 -9.45 -17.69
CA THR A 15 -3.64 -9.94 -16.95
C THR A 15 -3.95 -11.37 -17.37
N ALA A 16 -4.19 -12.25 -16.41
CA ALA A 16 -4.58 -13.63 -16.68
C ALA A 16 -5.93 -13.66 -17.41
N PRO A 17 -6.12 -14.54 -18.42
CA PRO A 17 -7.38 -14.60 -19.18
C PRO A 17 -8.60 -14.79 -18.30
N GLU A 18 -8.51 -15.62 -17.28
CA GLU A 18 -9.60 -15.92 -16.34
C GLU A 18 -10.01 -14.67 -15.53
N VAL A 19 -9.06 -13.78 -15.26
CA VAL A 19 -9.32 -12.50 -14.58
C VAL A 19 -10.04 -11.55 -15.53
N VAL A 20 -9.61 -11.48 -16.79
CA VAL A 20 -10.29 -10.67 -17.82
C VAL A 20 -11.74 -11.12 -17.98
N ASP A 21 -11.97 -12.43 -18.14
CA ASP A 21 -13.30 -13.01 -18.31
C ASP A 21 -14.20 -12.70 -17.10
N ALA A 22 -13.65 -12.78 -15.88
CA ALA A 22 -14.38 -12.44 -14.66
C ALA A 22 -14.71 -10.95 -14.55
N MET A 23 -13.92 -10.06 -15.14
CA MET A 23 -14.15 -8.61 -15.13
C MET A 23 -15.14 -8.13 -16.17
N LEU A 24 -15.21 -8.76 -17.34
CA LEU A 24 -15.99 -8.29 -18.48
C LEU A 24 -17.46 -7.97 -18.16
N PRO A 25 -18.22 -8.79 -17.39
CA PRO A 25 -19.60 -8.48 -17.06
C PRO A 25 -19.79 -7.17 -16.29
N TYR A 26 -18.79 -6.73 -15.54
CA TYR A 26 -18.87 -5.49 -14.76
C TYR A 26 -18.74 -4.22 -15.59
N PHE A 27 -18.31 -4.31 -16.83
CA PHE A 27 -18.27 -3.19 -17.76
C PHE A 27 -19.61 -2.96 -18.49
N THR A 28 -20.45 -3.99 -18.63
CA THR A 28 -21.63 -3.93 -19.49
C THR A 28 -22.93 -4.35 -18.81
N GLU A 29 -22.86 -5.27 -17.85
CA GLU A 29 -24.06 -5.88 -17.22
C GLU A 29 -24.20 -5.45 -15.75
N HIS A 30 -23.11 -5.53 -14.97
CA HIS A 30 -23.08 -5.28 -13.53
C HIS A 30 -22.44 -3.93 -13.17
N PHE A 31 -22.81 -2.87 -13.90
CA PHE A 31 -22.19 -1.54 -13.77
C PHE A 31 -22.83 -0.64 -12.71
N GLY A 32 -23.76 -1.15 -11.89
CA GLY A 32 -24.44 -0.37 -10.86
C GLY A 32 -23.48 0.15 -9.78
N ASN A 33 -23.66 1.43 -9.39
CA ASN A 33 -22.88 2.01 -8.31
C ASN A 33 -23.18 1.31 -6.97
N PRO A 34 -22.22 0.66 -6.31
CA PRO A 34 -22.43 -0.10 -5.08
C PRO A 34 -22.93 0.74 -3.89
N SER A 35 -22.82 2.07 -3.96
CA SER A 35 -23.34 2.98 -2.94
C SER A 35 -24.82 3.37 -3.15
N SER A 36 -25.43 2.97 -4.26
CA SER A 36 -26.83 3.27 -4.55
C SER A 36 -27.79 2.35 -3.76
N VAL A 37 -29.01 2.85 -3.51
CA VAL A 37 -29.99 2.17 -2.63
C VAL A 37 -30.89 1.18 -3.36
N TYR A 38 -30.85 1.10 -4.68
CA TYR A 38 -31.72 0.22 -5.47
C TYR A 38 -31.07 -1.15 -5.72
N GLY A 39 -31.90 -2.17 -5.93
CA GLY A 39 -31.51 -3.60 -5.98
C GLY A 39 -30.44 -3.94 -7.03
N PHE A 40 -30.45 -3.28 -8.20
CA PHE A 40 -29.42 -3.46 -9.25
C PHE A 40 -27.99 -3.16 -8.74
N ALA A 41 -27.87 -2.18 -7.86
CA ALA A 41 -26.58 -1.78 -7.27
C ALA A 41 -26.19 -2.64 -6.06
N ALA A 42 -27.16 -3.21 -5.35
CA ALA A 42 -26.91 -4.01 -4.15
C ALA A 42 -26.04 -5.24 -4.44
N ALA A 43 -26.25 -5.90 -5.59
CA ALA A 43 -25.44 -7.04 -6.02
C ALA A 43 -23.95 -6.68 -6.15
N ASN A 44 -23.62 -5.49 -6.66
CA ASN A 44 -22.23 -5.05 -6.79
C ASN A 44 -21.57 -4.78 -5.44
N LYS A 45 -22.33 -4.26 -4.47
CA LYS A 45 -21.86 -4.08 -3.09
C LYS A 45 -21.49 -5.42 -2.45
N GLU A 46 -22.33 -6.42 -2.66
CA GLU A 46 -22.12 -7.77 -2.15
C GLU A 46 -20.85 -8.41 -2.74
N VAL A 47 -20.64 -8.27 -4.05
CA VAL A 47 -19.42 -8.72 -4.73
C VAL A 47 -18.18 -8.07 -4.15
N ILE A 48 -18.16 -6.74 -3.99
CA ILE A 48 -17.01 -6.03 -3.41
C ILE A 48 -16.73 -6.50 -1.98
N THR A 49 -17.76 -6.68 -1.17
CA THR A 49 -17.61 -7.19 0.21
C THR A 49 -17.00 -8.58 0.21
N LYS A 50 -17.49 -9.48 -0.62
CA LYS A 50 -16.97 -10.84 -0.76
C LYS A 50 -15.49 -10.86 -1.22
N GLN A 51 -15.12 -9.99 -2.15
CA GLN A 51 -13.71 -9.90 -2.58
C GLN A 51 -12.81 -9.39 -1.45
N ARG A 52 -13.27 -8.42 -0.64
CA ARG A 52 -12.56 -7.99 0.57
C ARG A 52 -12.35 -9.12 1.56
N GLU A 53 -13.37 -9.92 1.82
CA GLU A 53 -13.29 -11.08 2.72
C GLU A 53 -12.25 -12.10 2.25
N ILE A 54 -12.22 -12.38 0.93
CA ILE A 54 -11.25 -13.30 0.34
C ILE A 54 -9.82 -12.78 0.52
N ILE A 55 -9.59 -11.51 0.23
CA ILE A 55 -8.27 -10.87 0.36
C ILE A 55 -7.85 -10.80 1.83
N ALA A 56 -8.75 -10.38 2.72
CA ALA A 56 -8.50 -10.33 4.15
C ALA A 56 -8.07 -11.69 4.69
N LYS A 57 -8.81 -12.74 4.34
CA LYS A 57 -8.46 -14.11 4.73
C LYS A 57 -7.08 -14.55 4.22
N ALA A 58 -6.73 -14.19 2.99
CA ALA A 58 -5.43 -14.53 2.40
C ALA A 58 -4.26 -13.80 3.10
N LEU A 59 -4.49 -12.60 3.62
CA LEU A 59 -3.51 -11.77 4.31
C LEU A 59 -3.51 -11.97 5.84
N GLY A 60 -4.46 -12.74 6.40
CA GLY A 60 -4.63 -12.86 7.86
C GLY A 60 -5.19 -11.60 8.51
N ALA A 61 -5.83 -10.72 7.73
CA ALA A 61 -6.41 -9.45 8.16
C ALA A 61 -7.93 -9.55 8.34
N LYS A 62 -8.53 -8.51 8.93
CA LYS A 62 -9.99 -8.36 9.00
C LYS A 62 -10.50 -7.70 7.72
N THR A 63 -11.78 -7.94 7.39
CA THR A 63 -12.42 -7.40 6.17
C THR A 63 -12.39 -5.87 6.12
N GLU A 64 -12.58 -5.21 7.25
CA GLU A 64 -12.55 -3.75 7.39
C GLU A 64 -11.16 -3.13 7.25
N GLU A 65 -10.09 -3.93 7.32
CA GLU A 65 -8.71 -3.49 7.13
C GLU A 65 -8.27 -3.50 5.66
N ILE A 66 -9.12 -3.99 4.75
CA ILE A 66 -8.83 -4.04 3.32
C ILE A 66 -9.42 -2.83 2.60
N TYR A 67 -8.56 -2.07 1.95
CA TYR A 67 -8.93 -0.91 1.15
C TYR A 67 -8.47 -1.10 -0.30
N PHE A 68 -9.36 -0.84 -1.25
CA PHE A 68 -9.03 -0.84 -2.67
C PHE A 68 -8.56 0.54 -3.10
N THR A 69 -7.43 0.61 -3.76
CA THR A 69 -6.83 1.81 -4.32
C THR A 69 -6.63 1.68 -5.82
N ALA A 70 -6.36 2.76 -6.51
CA ALA A 70 -6.08 2.74 -7.95
C ALA A 70 -4.71 2.15 -8.30
N GLY A 71 -3.84 1.95 -7.31
CA GLY A 71 -2.52 1.34 -7.50
C GLY A 71 -1.58 1.56 -6.33
N GLY A 72 -0.38 0.98 -6.39
CA GLY A 72 0.62 1.02 -5.32
C GLY A 72 0.99 2.45 -4.91
N SER A 73 1.14 3.37 -5.85
CA SER A 73 1.47 4.77 -5.53
C SER A 73 0.42 5.45 -4.65
N GLU A 74 -0.87 5.17 -4.86
CA GLU A 74 -1.93 5.67 -3.99
C GLU A 74 -1.85 5.03 -2.61
N SER A 75 -1.66 3.71 -2.56
CA SER A 75 -1.52 2.97 -1.30
C SER A 75 -0.36 3.48 -0.46
N ASP A 76 0.82 3.64 -1.06
CA ASP A 76 2.04 4.13 -0.40
C ASP A 76 1.83 5.55 0.15
N ASN A 77 1.28 6.43 -0.68
CA ASN A 77 1.00 7.81 -0.28
C ASN A 77 -0.02 7.86 0.86
N TRP A 78 -1.08 7.05 0.77
CA TRP A 78 -2.09 7.01 1.81
C TRP A 78 -1.52 6.48 3.12
N ALA A 79 -0.82 5.36 3.10
CA ALA A 79 -0.20 4.77 4.28
C ALA A 79 0.74 5.75 4.98
N LEU A 80 1.69 6.36 4.24
CA LEU A 80 2.66 7.28 4.83
C LEU A 80 2.02 8.58 5.32
N LYS A 81 1.20 9.23 4.50
CA LYS A 81 0.63 10.53 4.86
C LYS A 81 -0.40 10.42 5.96
N ALA A 82 -1.29 9.42 5.90
CA ALA A 82 -2.31 9.24 6.93
C ALA A 82 -1.67 8.84 8.27
N THR A 83 -0.66 7.98 8.27
CA THR A 83 0.08 7.64 9.48
C THR A 83 0.80 8.85 10.05
N ALA A 84 1.53 9.60 9.22
CA ALA A 84 2.21 10.81 9.65
C ALA A 84 1.24 11.83 10.28
N GLU A 85 0.08 12.05 9.66
CA GLU A 85 -0.94 12.96 10.17
C GLU A 85 -1.58 12.45 11.46
N ALA A 86 -1.97 11.16 11.51
CA ALA A 86 -2.63 10.57 12.67
C ALA A 86 -1.72 10.53 13.92
N TYR A 87 -0.42 10.39 13.72
CA TYR A 87 0.56 10.26 14.81
C TYR A 87 1.46 11.49 14.96
N GLU A 88 1.13 12.62 14.35
CA GLU A 88 1.92 13.85 14.39
C GLU A 88 2.31 14.28 15.82
N SER A 89 1.39 14.09 16.78
CA SER A 89 1.61 14.44 18.18
C SER A 89 2.57 13.49 18.92
N LYS A 90 2.82 12.29 18.38
CA LYS A 90 3.71 11.28 18.98
C LYS A 90 5.13 11.35 18.45
N GLY A 91 5.31 11.81 17.22
CA GLY A 91 6.63 11.96 16.60
C GLY A 91 6.54 12.38 15.14
N LYS A 92 7.64 12.91 14.62
CA LYS A 92 7.75 13.39 13.24
C LYS A 92 8.97 12.83 12.52
N HIS A 93 9.45 11.66 12.91
CA HIS A 93 10.57 11.01 12.26
C HIS A 93 10.11 9.77 11.49
N ILE A 94 10.55 9.68 10.24
CA ILE A 94 10.26 8.57 9.32
C ILE A 94 11.59 7.99 8.88
N ILE A 95 11.72 6.67 8.96
CA ILE A 95 12.90 5.94 8.49
C ILE A 95 12.48 5.11 7.27
N THR A 96 13.21 5.23 6.19
CA THR A 96 12.99 4.48 4.95
C THR A 96 14.33 4.18 4.28
N THR A 97 14.34 3.57 3.10
CA THR A 97 15.57 3.26 2.37
C THR A 97 15.76 4.14 1.15
N LYS A 98 17.00 4.23 0.66
CA LYS A 98 17.33 4.97 -0.58
C LYS A 98 16.85 4.25 -1.85
N ILE A 99 16.55 2.96 -1.78
CA ILE A 99 16.17 2.12 -2.93
C ILE A 99 14.66 1.99 -3.11
N GLU A 100 13.87 2.76 -2.36
CA GLU A 100 12.43 2.73 -2.44
C GLU A 100 11.88 3.19 -3.79
N HIS A 101 10.67 2.76 -4.09
CA HIS A 101 9.94 3.29 -5.22
C HIS A 101 9.70 4.81 -5.08
N HIS A 102 9.66 5.53 -6.19
CA HIS A 102 9.44 6.98 -6.22
C HIS A 102 8.20 7.44 -5.45
N ALA A 103 7.16 6.61 -5.35
CA ALA A 103 5.97 6.93 -4.55
C ALA A 103 6.31 7.13 -3.06
N ILE A 104 7.26 6.36 -2.51
CA ILE A 104 7.76 6.50 -1.15
C ILE A 104 8.71 7.71 -1.05
N LEU A 105 9.72 7.78 -1.93
CA LEU A 105 10.74 8.84 -1.89
C LEU A 105 10.12 10.23 -2.01
N HIS A 106 9.25 10.47 -2.99
CA HIS A 106 8.57 11.76 -3.14
C HIS A 106 7.59 12.08 -2.01
N THR A 107 6.98 11.05 -1.42
CA THR A 107 6.15 11.26 -0.22
C THR A 107 7.03 11.65 0.98
N GLY A 108 8.20 11.07 1.13
CA GLY A 108 9.19 11.49 2.12
C GLY A 108 9.59 12.97 1.93
N GLU A 109 9.97 13.38 0.73
CA GLU A 109 10.28 14.78 0.40
C GLU A 109 9.11 15.75 0.70
N TYR A 110 7.88 15.32 0.40
CA TYR A 110 6.68 16.09 0.71
C TYR A 110 6.50 16.27 2.22
N LEU A 111 6.72 15.22 3.01
CA LEU A 111 6.61 15.26 4.46
C LEU A 111 7.76 16.08 5.10
N GLN A 112 8.97 16.02 4.56
CA GLN A 112 10.08 16.90 5.00
C GLN A 112 9.72 18.38 4.87
N LYS A 113 9.08 18.79 3.77
CA LYS A 113 8.60 20.17 3.58
C LYS A 113 7.51 20.58 4.59
N ARG A 114 6.94 19.62 5.31
CA ARG A 114 5.93 19.81 6.36
C ARG A 114 6.46 19.64 7.77
N GLY A 115 7.79 19.59 7.92
CA GLY A 115 8.46 19.55 9.21
C GLY A 115 8.66 18.16 9.79
N TYR A 116 8.53 17.11 8.95
CA TYR A 116 8.94 15.76 9.34
C TYR A 116 10.45 15.59 9.06
N GLU A 117 11.11 14.84 9.90
CA GLU A 117 12.44 14.33 9.63
C GLU A 117 12.32 13.01 8.87
N VAL A 118 13.08 12.83 7.78
CA VAL A 118 13.08 11.58 7.00
C VAL A 118 14.51 11.11 6.84
N THR A 119 14.82 9.96 7.40
CA THR A 119 16.10 9.29 7.25
C THR A 119 16.03 8.24 6.16
N TYR A 120 16.92 8.35 5.18
CA TYR A 120 17.05 7.41 4.08
C TYR A 120 18.27 6.51 4.30
N LEU A 121 18.04 5.27 4.71
CA LEU A 121 19.07 4.29 4.98
C LEU A 121 19.72 3.75 3.70
N ASP A 122 21.00 3.49 3.77
CA ASP A 122 21.71 2.69 2.77
C ASP A 122 21.36 1.20 2.95
N VAL A 123 21.52 0.46 1.88
CA VAL A 123 21.41 -1.00 1.87
C VAL A 123 22.71 -1.62 1.41
N ASP A 124 22.92 -2.89 1.72
CA ASP A 124 24.07 -3.64 1.23
C ASP A 124 23.95 -3.98 -0.28
N GLU A 125 24.91 -4.71 -0.82
CA GLU A 125 24.94 -5.15 -2.21
C GLU A 125 23.77 -6.08 -2.60
N ASN A 126 23.09 -6.66 -1.62
CA ASN A 126 21.92 -7.53 -1.80
C ASN A 126 20.60 -6.78 -1.59
N GLY A 127 20.64 -5.49 -1.29
CA GLY A 127 19.44 -4.68 -1.00
C GLY A 127 18.91 -4.82 0.43
N ILE A 128 19.71 -5.30 1.37
CA ILE A 128 19.32 -5.56 2.76
C ILE A 128 19.74 -4.39 3.65
N VAL A 129 18.82 -3.94 4.49
CA VAL A 129 19.09 -2.95 5.57
C VAL A 129 19.57 -3.70 6.81
N SER A 130 20.66 -3.22 7.44
CA SER A 130 21.08 -3.78 8.72
C SER A 130 20.19 -3.28 9.87
N PRO A 131 19.80 -4.17 10.81
CA PRO A 131 19.05 -3.76 12.01
C PRO A 131 19.79 -2.68 12.81
N GLU A 132 21.14 -2.75 12.90
CA GLU A 132 21.97 -1.81 13.60
C GLU A 132 21.92 -0.41 12.97
N ALA A 133 21.79 -0.32 11.63
CA ALA A 133 21.59 0.95 10.93
C ALA A 133 20.25 1.58 11.27
N VAL A 134 19.20 0.77 11.41
CA VAL A 134 17.87 1.24 11.86
C VAL A 134 17.97 1.73 13.31
N GLU A 135 18.54 0.93 14.20
CA GLU A 135 18.69 1.28 15.63
C GLU A 135 19.47 2.60 15.82
N ALA A 136 20.55 2.79 15.07
CA ALA A 136 21.34 4.01 15.11
C ALA A 136 20.57 5.27 14.67
N CYS A 137 19.51 5.11 13.88
CA CYS A 137 18.66 6.20 13.38
C CYS A 137 17.41 6.44 14.24
N LEU A 138 17.13 5.58 15.23
CA LEU A 138 16.03 5.81 16.17
C LEU A 138 16.38 7.02 17.04
N LEU A 139 15.68 8.12 16.81
CA LEU A 139 15.80 9.33 17.60
C LEU A 139 14.91 9.23 18.84
N TYR A 140 15.26 9.96 19.89
CA TYR A 140 14.48 9.99 21.13
C TYR A 140 13.00 10.36 20.94
N THR A 141 12.69 11.07 19.87
CA THR A 141 11.29 11.41 19.46
C THR A 141 10.57 10.29 18.74
N SER A 142 11.25 9.22 18.32
CA SER A 142 10.65 8.03 17.70
C SER A 142 10.37 6.90 18.70
N ASP A 143 10.67 7.10 19.97
CA ASP A 143 10.40 6.18 21.10
C ASP A 143 8.90 5.85 21.28
N ALA A 144 8.03 6.61 20.59
CA ALA A 144 6.59 6.30 20.53
C ALA A 144 6.26 5.02 19.71
N ALA A 145 7.24 4.41 19.06
CA ALA A 145 7.06 3.14 18.37
C ALA A 145 6.95 1.96 19.34
N ASP A 146 7.54 2.04 20.52
CA ASP A 146 7.50 0.96 21.53
C ASP A 146 6.08 0.76 22.12
N ASP A 147 5.24 1.80 22.12
CA ASP A 147 3.86 1.70 22.59
C ASP A 147 2.86 1.15 21.52
N LEU A 148 3.30 0.99 20.28
CA LEU A 148 2.43 0.62 19.15
C LEU A 148 2.67 -0.78 18.62
N ILE A 149 3.74 -1.46 19.00
CA ILE A 149 4.00 -2.86 18.66
C ILE A 149 3.72 -3.71 19.90
N GLY A 150 2.49 -3.61 20.40
CA GLY A 150 1.89 -4.69 21.16
C GLY A 150 1.48 -5.75 20.13
N VAL A 151 2.40 -6.60 19.71
CA VAL A 151 2.08 -7.85 19.07
C VAL A 151 1.89 -8.87 20.18
N ASP A 152 0.65 -9.03 20.63
CA ASP A 152 0.18 -10.23 21.32
C ASP A 152 -0.31 -11.24 20.29
#